data_59fbbd71153a1f8db6a640a27984b370
#
_entry.id   59fbbd71153a1f8db6a640a27984b370
#
_cell.length_a   1.000
_cell.length_b   1.000
_cell.length_c   1.000
_cell.angle_alpha   90.00
_cell.angle_beta   90.00
_cell.angle_gamma   90.00
#
_symmetry.space_group_name_H-M   'P 1'
#
loop_
_entity.id
_entity.type
_entity.pdbx_description
1 polymer ?
#
loop_
_entity_poly.entity_id
_entity_poly.type
_entity_poly.pdbx_seq_one_letter_code
_entity_poly.pdbx_strand_id
1 'polypeptide(L)'
;MLDRNALERALLLGIVRDHNWEVLILNNINKEYFTYANHKLYDYIESYVTDSKYPELAVIGYEFQIDDESMRQYTEISNLNALCEALKKDYMKSKVQYEVSLLNEYSDLMETDPVQYVAKIGDIYNDLKLLGHHNKSVDLFKDIEQVAKIDPSDVISTGFKELDEKLVGWKRGEELVIVVGRTGQGKSWMGLKFAMSAAIKGERVGIYSGEMSTQQLQERILCCAKQNYTDSQEQALQFVKDHNLFIRVLTQKELRRRANVDDIEEMIIRDKLTMLVVDQLSLVEDKNYRPGNPIRFQYGNISDDLYSLSIKYDLPVILLVQSNRQGINAQNAPELENIAESDAVAQNATRVISMRNENGILTLKIIKNRYGSSDLVQKYEVDYGINKYKPIREVRSEISSIKKAKARQIFGGGGMTF
;
A
#
# COMPACT_ATOMS: atom_id res chain seq x y z
N MET A 1 -38.21 -11.36 -16.75
CA MET A 1 -36.75 -11.32 -16.48
C MET A 1 -36.14 -12.25 -17.51
N LEU A 2 -35.18 -11.78 -18.30
CA LEU A 2 -34.51 -12.63 -19.29
C LEU A 2 -33.80 -13.77 -18.57
N ASP A 3 -33.84 -14.97 -19.12
CA ASP A 3 -32.95 -16.03 -18.68
C ASP A 3 -31.48 -15.71 -19.10
N ARG A 4 -30.52 -16.48 -18.60
CA ARG A 4 -29.11 -16.24 -18.88
C ARG A 4 -28.78 -16.27 -20.36
N ASN A 5 -29.29 -17.23 -21.09
CA ASN A 5 -29.03 -17.37 -22.53
C ASN A 5 -29.63 -16.20 -23.32
N ALA A 6 -30.84 -15.76 -22.98
CA ALA A 6 -31.47 -14.59 -23.58
C ALA A 6 -30.70 -13.29 -23.26
N LEU A 7 -30.18 -13.14 -22.04
CA LEU A 7 -29.38 -12.01 -21.64
C LEU A 7 -28.07 -11.92 -22.45
N GLU A 8 -27.36 -13.03 -22.60
CA GLU A 8 -26.10 -13.12 -23.36
C GLU A 8 -26.34 -12.80 -24.85
N ARG A 9 -27.38 -13.37 -25.45
CA ARG A 9 -27.76 -13.10 -26.85
C ARG A 9 -28.19 -11.65 -27.06
N ALA A 10 -28.99 -11.09 -26.15
CA ALA A 10 -29.40 -9.70 -26.23
C ALA A 10 -28.17 -8.74 -26.17
N LEU A 11 -27.17 -9.04 -25.35
CA LEU A 11 -25.94 -8.26 -25.31
C LEU A 11 -25.15 -8.38 -26.62
N LEU A 12 -24.89 -9.59 -27.11
CA LEU A 12 -24.10 -9.83 -28.33
C LEU A 12 -24.77 -9.24 -29.57
N LEU A 13 -26.10 -9.41 -29.74
CA LEU A 13 -26.83 -8.87 -30.86
C LEU A 13 -27.00 -7.35 -30.78
N GLY A 14 -27.16 -6.82 -29.56
CA GLY A 14 -27.17 -5.38 -29.33
C GLY A 14 -25.84 -4.72 -29.69
N ILE A 15 -24.73 -5.38 -29.42
CA ILE A 15 -23.37 -4.94 -29.81
C ILE A 15 -23.25 -4.88 -31.34
N VAL A 16 -23.77 -5.87 -32.06
CA VAL A 16 -23.77 -5.88 -33.53
C VAL A 16 -24.65 -4.77 -34.08
N ARG A 17 -25.87 -4.58 -33.54
CA ARG A 17 -26.78 -3.50 -33.94
C ARG A 17 -26.15 -2.11 -33.78
N ASP A 18 -25.48 -1.88 -32.64
CA ASP A 18 -24.94 -0.56 -32.28
C ASP A 18 -23.50 -0.36 -32.75
N HIS A 19 -22.88 -1.38 -33.36
CA HIS A 19 -21.48 -1.41 -33.75
C HIS A 19 -20.54 -1.04 -32.58
N ASN A 20 -20.83 -1.56 -31.39
CA ASN A 20 -20.18 -1.14 -30.15
C ASN A 20 -19.56 -2.33 -29.37
N TRP A 21 -18.51 -2.93 -29.93
CA TRP A 21 -17.73 -3.96 -29.24
C TRP A 21 -16.99 -3.43 -28.01
N GLU A 22 -16.63 -2.14 -28.03
CA GLU A 22 -15.89 -1.50 -26.96
C GLU A 22 -16.63 -1.60 -25.60
N VAL A 23 -17.94 -1.74 -25.62
CA VAL A 23 -18.72 -1.91 -24.38
C VAL A 23 -18.29 -3.13 -23.58
N LEU A 24 -17.86 -4.22 -24.23
CA LEU A 24 -17.31 -5.40 -23.53
C LEU A 24 -15.96 -5.07 -22.90
N ILE A 25 -15.08 -4.39 -23.66
CA ILE A 25 -13.75 -3.99 -23.20
C ILE A 25 -13.87 -3.04 -22.00
N LEU A 26 -14.70 -1.99 -22.12
CA LEU A 26 -14.94 -1.01 -21.06
C LEU A 26 -15.56 -1.62 -19.81
N ASN A 27 -16.28 -2.70 -19.97
CA ASN A 27 -16.87 -3.45 -18.88
C ASN A 27 -16.04 -4.64 -18.41
N ASN A 28 -14.82 -4.85 -18.96
CA ASN A 28 -13.96 -6.01 -18.66
C ASN A 28 -14.70 -7.36 -18.81
N ILE A 29 -15.51 -7.49 -19.84
CA ILE A 29 -16.23 -8.72 -20.17
C ILE A 29 -15.48 -9.41 -21.30
N ASN A 30 -15.02 -10.62 -21.05
CA ASN A 30 -14.41 -11.49 -22.04
C ASN A 30 -15.32 -12.71 -22.31
N LYS A 31 -14.88 -13.61 -23.17
CA LYS A 31 -15.61 -14.82 -23.56
C LYS A 31 -16.02 -15.70 -22.37
N GLU A 32 -15.25 -15.71 -21.28
CA GLU A 32 -15.51 -16.55 -20.09
C GLU A 32 -16.82 -16.16 -19.36
N TYR A 33 -17.26 -14.92 -19.53
CA TYR A 33 -18.54 -14.46 -18.97
C TYR A 33 -19.75 -15.10 -19.65
N PHE A 34 -19.59 -15.64 -20.84
CA PHE A 34 -20.65 -16.25 -21.61
C PHE A 34 -20.71 -17.76 -21.39
N THR A 35 -21.92 -18.34 -21.47
CA THR A 35 -22.09 -19.77 -21.44
C THR A 35 -21.53 -20.42 -22.71
N TYR A 36 -21.11 -21.66 -22.62
CA TYR A 36 -20.57 -22.42 -23.76
C TYR A 36 -21.48 -22.40 -24.99
N ALA A 37 -22.80 -22.35 -24.77
CA ALA A 37 -23.79 -22.27 -25.84
C ALA A 37 -23.62 -21.02 -26.73
N ASN A 38 -23.15 -19.91 -26.17
CA ASN A 38 -22.96 -18.64 -26.88
C ASN A 38 -21.48 -18.34 -27.25
N HIS A 39 -20.55 -19.24 -26.92
CA HIS A 39 -19.14 -19.05 -27.30
C HIS A 39 -18.93 -18.97 -28.82
N LYS A 40 -19.66 -19.76 -29.59
CA LYS A 40 -19.59 -19.72 -31.07
C LYS A 40 -20.10 -18.39 -31.64
N LEU A 41 -21.18 -17.87 -31.07
CA LEU A 41 -21.69 -16.55 -31.46
C LEU A 41 -20.74 -15.42 -31.08
N TYR A 42 -20.14 -15.49 -29.89
CA TYR A 42 -19.10 -14.55 -29.46
C TYR A 42 -17.90 -14.55 -30.44
N ASP A 43 -17.33 -15.74 -30.70
CA ASP A 43 -16.16 -15.89 -31.60
C ASP A 43 -16.48 -15.42 -33.03
N TYR A 44 -17.68 -15.70 -33.51
CA TYR A 44 -18.14 -15.24 -34.81
C TYR A 44 -18.15 -13.71 -34.90
N ILE A 45 -18.74 -13.02 -33.93
CA ILE A 45 -18.78 -11.56 -33.89
C ILE A 45 -17.38 -10.98 -33.73
N GLU A 46 -16.57 -11.52 -32.80
CA GLU A 46 -15.20 -11.09 -32.54
C GLU A 46 -14.33 -11.16 -33.79
N SER A 47 -14.48 -12.20 -34.64
CA SER A 47 -13.75 -12.35 -35.89
C SER A 47 -14.00 -11.21 -36.87
N TYR A 48 -15.21 -10.68 -36.94
CA TYR A 48 -15.52 -9.51 -37.77
C TYR A 48 -14.99 -8.21 -37.17
N VAL A 49 -15.07 -8.05 -35.87
CA VAL A 49 -14.59 -6.85 -35.16
C VAL A 49 -13.09 -6.67 -35.30
N THR A 50 -12.34 -7.76 -35.35
CA THR A 50 -10.87 -7.74 -35.58
C THR A 50 -10.53 -7.04 -36.90
N ASP A 51 -11.38 -7.12 -37.91
CA ASP A 51 -11.26 -6.42 -39.21
C ASP A 51 -11.98 -5.06 -39.22
N SER A 52 -12.36 -4.53 -38.07
CA SER A 52 -13.14 -3.28 -37.91
C SER A 52 -14.49 -3.30 -38.65
N LYS A 53 -15.13 -4.45 -38.72
CA LYS A 53 -16.43 -4.69 -39.36
C LYS A 53 -17.41 -5.30 -38.37
N TYR A 54 -18.67 -5.35 -38.74
CA TYR A 54 -19.70 -6.05 -37.98
C TYR A 54 -20.51 -6.93 -38.94
N PRO A 55 -20.89 -8.14 -38.52
CA PRO A 55 -21.75 -9.00 -39.34
C PRO A 55 -23.18 -8.44 -39.39
N GLU A 56 -23.91 -8.75 -40.47
CA GLU A 56 -25.31 -8.39 -40.56
C GLU A 56 -26.16 -9.26 -39.64
N LEU A 57 -27.12 -8.65 -38.93
CA LEU A 57 -28.03 -9.37 -38.02
C LEU A 57 -28.83 -10.49 -38.73
N ALA A 58 -29.24 -10.27 -39.99
CA ALA A 58 -29.91 -11.26 -40.77
C ALA A 58 -29.07 -12.53 -41.02
N VAL A 59 -27.74 -12.33 -41.24
CA VAL A 59 -26.82 -13.45 -41.46
C VAL A 59 -26.64 -14.22 -40.14
N ILE A 60 -26.51 -13.51 -39.00
CA ILE A 60 -26.42 -14.14 -37.68
C ILE A 60 -27.70 -14.95 -37.41
N GLY A 61 -28.89 -14.41 -37.72
CA GLY A 61 -30.18 -15.10 -37.54
C GLY A 61 -30.19 -16.43 -38.28
N TYR A 62 -29.71 -16.45 -39.53
CA TYR A 62 -29.61 -17.65 -40.33
C TYR A 62 -28.56 -18.66 -39.78
N GLU A 63 -27.34 -18.20 -39.55
CA GLU A 63 -26.24 -19.07 -39.11
C GLU A 63 -26.46 -19.69 -37.73
N PHE A 64 -27.03 -18.92 -36.79
CA PHE A 64 -27.25 -19.33 -35.40
C PHE A 64 -28.71 -19.77 -35.12
N GLN A 65 -29.53 -19.90 -36.16
CA GLN A 65 -30.93 -20.36 -36.11
C GLN A 65 -31.75 -19.55 -35.07
N ILE A 66 -31.64 -18.23 -35.10
CA ILE A 66 -32.39 -17.32 -34.25
C ILE A 66 -33.60 -16.86 -35.07
N ASP A 67 -34.81 -17.16 -34.60
CA ASP A 67 -36.06 -16.75 -35.28
C ASP A 67 -36.26 -15.23 -35.20
N ASP A 68 -37.09 -14.71 -36.13
CA ASP A 68 -37.30 -13.26 -36.28
C ASP A 68 -37.93 -12.62 -35.03
N GLU A 69 -38.75 -13.34 -34.27
CA GLU A 69 -39.36 -12.82 -33.03
C GLU A 69 -38.31 -12.67 -31.92
N SER A 70 -37.51 -13.70 -31.72
CA SER A 70 -36.37 -13.68 -30.79
C SER A 70 -35.35 -12.62 -31.17
N MET A 71 -35.04 -12.50 -32.46
CA MET A 71 -34.10 -11.47 -32.96
C MET A 71 -34.60 -10.06 -32.64
N ARG A 72 -35.87 -9.76 -32.86
CA ARG A 72 -36.48 -8.47 -32.51
C ARG A 72 -36.41 -8.23 -31.00
N GLN A 73 -36.84 -9.22 -30.20
CA GLN A 73 -36.81 -9.12 -28.74
C GLN A 73 -35.39 -8.80 -28.20
N TYR A 74 -34.35 -9.46 -28.71
CA TYR A 74 -32.99 -9.25 -28.27
C TYR A 74 -32.42 -7.88 -28.71
N THR A 75 -32.80 -7.42 -29.92
CA THR A 75 -32.31 -6.15 -30.47
C THR A 75 -33.12 -4.92 -29.99
N GLU A 76 -34.29 -5.07 -29.40
CA GLU A 76 -35.06 -3.96 -28.82
C GLU A 76 -34.38 -3.36 -27.57
N ILE A 77 -33.53 -4.13 -26.87
CA ILE A 77 -32.89 -3.69 -25.65
C ILE A 77 -31.72 -2.75 -25.99
N SER A 78 -31.90 -1.47 -25.71
CA SER A 78 -30.93 -0.42 -26.12
C SER A 78 -29.78 -0.15 -25.11
N ASN A 79 -29.95 -0.53 -23.83
CA ASN A 79 -28.96 -0.21 -22.80
C ASN A 79 -27.95 -1.38 -22.63
N LEU A 80 -26.89 -1.37 -23.45
CA LEU A 80 -25.84 -2.39 -23.40
C LEU A 80 -25.10 -2.42 -22.06
N ASN A 81 -24.88 -1.26 -21.42
CA ASN A 81 -24.22 -1.23 -20.11
C ASN A 81 -25.06 -1.92 -19.04
N ALA A 82 -26.39 -1.78 -19.06
CA ALA A 82 -27.26 -2.49 -18.14
C ALA A 82 -27.22 -4.01 -18.37
N LEU A 83 -27.11 -4.45 -19.63
CA LEU A 83 -26.92 -5.87 -19.95
C LEU A 83 -25.56 -6.38 -19.46
N CYS A 84 -24.48 -5.60 -19.62
CA CYS A 84 -23.17 -5.92 -19.08
C CYS A 84 -23.19 -6.08 -17.57
N GLU A 85 -23.81 -5.16 -16.84
CA GLU A 85 -23.96 -5.23 -15.38
C GLU A 85 -24.75 -6.47 -14.93
N ALA A 86 -25.86 -6.78 -15.65
CA ALA A 86 -26.67 -7.95 -15.38
C ALA A 86 -25.86 -9.25 -15.61
N LEU A 87 -25.10 -9.32 -16.71
CA LEU A 87 -24.26 -10.47 -17.04
C LEU A 87 -23.16 -10.69 -15.99
N LYS A 88 -22.46 -9.62 -15.57
CA LYS A 88 -21.45 -9.68 -14.51
C LYS A 88 -22.03 -10.22 -13.21
N LYS A 89 -23.19 -9.70 -12.80
CA LYS A 89 -23.85 -10.14 -11.58
C LYS A 89 -24.23 -11.62 -11.62
N ASP A 90 -24.73 -12.09 -12.76
CA ASP A 90 -25.12 -13.48 -12.94
C ASP A 90 -23.91 -14.40 -13.01
N TYR A 91 -22.85 -14.00 -13.73
CA TYR A 91 -21.57 -14.71 -13.77
C TYR A 91 -20.96 -14.85 -12.37
N MET A 92 -20.89 -13.74 -11.61
CA MET A 92 -20.38 -13.75 -10.24
C MET A 92 -21.19 -14.73 -9.36
N LYS A 93 -22.53 -14.68 -9.44
CA LYS A 93 -23.39 -15.60 -8.69
C LYS A 93 -23.11 -17.06 -9.04
N SER A 94 -23.01 -17.37 -10.33
CA SER A 94 -22.72 -18.74 -10.80
C SER A 94 -21.34 -19.22 -10.35
N LYS A 95 -20.33 -18.33 -10.40
CA LYS A 95 -18.97 -18.65 -9.96
C LYS A 95 -18.92 -18.89 -8.45
N VAL A 96 -19.56 -18.04 -7.65
CA VAL A 96 -19.67 -18.24 -6.19
C VAL A 96 -20.35 -19.57 -5.86
N GLN A 97 -21.46 -19.89 -6.55
CA GLN A 97 -22.15 -21.16 -6.34
C GLN A 97 -21.28 -22.37 -6.68
N TYR A 98 -20.51 -22.27 -7.76
CA TYR A 98 -19.56 -23.33 -8.14
C TYR A 98 -18.47 -23.51 -7.09
N GLU A 99 -17.81 -22.43 -6.66
CA GLU A 99 -16.73 -22.47 -5.68
C GLU A 99 -17.21 -22.98 -4.31
N VAL A 100 -18.43 -22.59 -3.90
CA VAL A 100 -19.07 -23.13 -2.67
C VAL A 100 -19.37 -24.63 -2.82
N SER A 101 -19.73 -25.10 -4.02
CA SER A 101 -19.94 -26.54 -4.26
C SER A 101 -18.64 -27.32 -4.13
N LEU A 102 -17.51 -26.77 -4.59
CA LEU A 102 -16.20 -27.39 -4.41
C LEU A 102 -15.81 -27.53 -2.93
N LEU A 103 -16.13 -26.55 -2.08
CA LEU A 103 -15.89 -26.67 -0.63
C LEU A 103 -16.63 -27.87 -0.02
N ASN A 104 -17.85 -28.18 -0.51
CA ASN A 104 -18.58 -29.36 -0.05
C ASN A 104 -17.90 -30.66 -0.48
N GLU A 105 -17.26 -30.69 -1.65
CA GLU A 105 -16.47 -31.84 -2.10
C GLU A 105 -15.22 -32.07 -1.25
N TYR A 106 -14.66 -30.98 -0.68
CA TYR A 106 -13.51 -31.05 0.24
C TYR A 106 -13.90 -31.21 1.71
N SER A 107 -15.17 -31.44 2.03
CA SER A 107 -15.64 -31.58 3.43
C SER A 107 -14.88 -32.62 4.24
N ASP A 108 -14.41 -33.70 3.62
CA ASP A 108 -13.63 -34.75 4.27
C ASP A 108 -12.26 -34.25 4.75
N LEU A 109 -11.69 -33.23 4.11
CA LEU A 109 -10.45 -32.58 4.56
C LEU A 109 -10.65 -31.84 5.89
N MET A 110 -11.84 -31.36 6.18
CA MET A 110 -12.11 -30.68 7.47
C MET A 110 -11.87 -31.60 8.64
N GLU A 111 -12.12 -32.89 8.47
CA GLU A 111 -11.90 -33.92 9.52
C GLU A 111 -10.46 -34.49 9.46
N THR A 112 -9.88 -34.66 8.26
CA THR A 112 -8.60 -35.35 8.07
C THR A 112 -7.39 -34.41 8.06
N ASP A 113 -7.50 -33.23 7.46
CA ASP A 113 -6.48 -32.18 7.39
C ASP A 113 -7.10 -30.78 7.39
N PRO A 114 -7.46 -30.24 8.57
CA PRO A 114 -8.09 -28.93 8.68
C PRO A 114 -7.22 -27.78 8.12
N VAL A 115 -5.88 -27.92 8.12
CA VAL A 115 -4.96 -26.91 7.61
C VAL A 115 -5.07 -26.82 6.09
N GLN A 116 -5.12 -27.97 5.42
CA GLN A 116 -5.32 -28.02 3.97
C GLN A 116 -6.70 -27.51 3.57
N TYR A 117 -7.74 -27.79 4.36
CA TYR A 117 -9.08 -27.26 4.13
C TYR A 117 -9.12 -25.73 4.19
N VAL A 118 -8.48 -25.13 5.19
CA VAL A 118 -8.37 -23.66 5.32
C VAL A 118 -7.58 -23.05 4.15
N ALA A 119 -6.51 -23.74 3.68
CA ALA A 119 -5.78 -23.30 2.49
C ALA A 119 -6.69 -23.25 1.25
N LYS A 120 -7.55 -24.27 1.05
CA LYS A 120 -8.54 -24.29 -0.04
C LYS A 120 -9.57 -23.16 0.04
N ILE A 121 -10.03 -22.81 1.23
CA ILE A 121 -10.88 -21.63 1.43
C ILE A 121 -10.15 -20.36 1.02
N GLY A 122 -8.85 -20.24 1.35
CA GLY A 122 -8.01 -19.13 0.95
C GLY A 122 -7.85 -19.01 -0.57
N ASP A 123 -7.62 -20.11 -1.26
CA ASP A 123 -7.54 -20.16 -2.73
C ASP A 123 -8.85 -19.68 -3.37
N ILE A 124 -9.99 -20.21 -2.92
CA ILE A 124 -11.32 -19.83 -3.40
C ILE A 124 -11.60 -18.33 -3.13
N TYR A 125 -11.26 -17.84 -1.95
CA TYR A 125 -11.40 -16.42 -1.63
C TYR A 125 -10.59 -15.54 -2.59
N ASN A 126 -9.34 -15.92 -2.89
CA ASN A 126 -8.49 -15.17 -3.79
C ASN A 126 -9.03 -15.17 -5.23
N ASP A 127 -9.53 -16.31 -5.72
CA ASP A 127 -10.12 -16.42 -7.05
C ASP A 127 -11.39 -15.55 -7.18
N LEU A 128 -12.26 -15.59 -6.18
CA LEU A 128 -13.48 -14.75 -6.16
C LEU A 128 -13.15 -13.26 -6.03
N LYS A 129 -12.11 -12.92 -5.28
CA LYS A 129 -11.66 -11.53 -5.12
C LYS A 129 -11.18 -10.94 -6.45
N LEU A 130 -10.45 -11.72 -7.26
CA LEU A 130 -9.98 -11.27 -8.58
C LEU A 130 -11.13 -10.93 -9.53
N LEU A 131 -12.27 -11.62 -9.44
CA LEU A 131 -13.46 -11.33 -10.24
C LEU A 131 -14.09 -9.96 -9.92
N GLY A 132 -13.94 -9.47 -8.69
CA GLY A 132 -14.46 -8.17 -8.24
C GLY A 132 -13.54 -6.97 -8.54
N HIS A 133 -12.29 -7.20 -8.93
CA HIS A 133 -11.36 -6.13 -9.23
C HIS A 133 -11.55 -5.62 -10.67
N HIS A 134 -12.26 -4.51 -10.79
CA HIS A 134 -12.23 -3.71 -12.01
C HIS A 134 -10.97 -2.85 -12.02
N ASN A 135 -10.17 -2.94 -13.07
CA ASN A 135 -9.17 -1.93 -13.37
C ASN A 135 -9.91 -0.60 -13.62
N LYS A 136 -10.05 0.19 -12.55
CA LYS A 136 -10.68 1.50 -12.66
C LYS A 136 -9.62 2.49 -13.05
N SER A 137 -9.59 2.86 -14.35
CA SER A 137 -9.01 4.14 -14.72
C SER A 137 -9.89 5.26 -14.11
N VAL A 138 -9.26 6.21 -13.45
CA VAL A 138 -9.94 7.35 -12.83
C VAL A 138 -9.70 8.57 -13.71
N ASP A 139 -10.76 9.36 -13.97
CA ASP A 139 -10.62 10.67 -14.58
C ASP A 139 -9.77 11.56 -13.65
N LEU A 140 -8.59 11.96 -14.13
CA LEU A 140 -7.62 12.73 -13.36
C LEU A 140 -8.18 14.09 -12.87
N PHE A 141 -9.14 14.64 -13.60
CA PHE A 141 -9.72 15.95 -13.28
C PHE A 141 -11.02 15.86 -12.49
N LYS A 142 -11.57 14.65 -12.33
CA LYS A 142 -12.75 14.43 -11.52
C LYS A 142 -12.40 14.70 -10.06
N ASP A 143 -13.19 15.52 -9.42
CA ASP A 143 -13.07 15.87 -7.98
C ASP A 143 -11.72 16.52 -7.59
N ILE A 144 -11.00 17.14 -8.55
CA ILE A 144 -9.69 17.78 -8.32
C ILE A 144 -9.74 18.85 -7.21
N GLU A 145 -10.89 19.50 -7.00
CA GLU A 145 -11.09 20.46 -5.93
C GLU A 145 -11.05 19.83 -4.53
N GLN A 146 -11.38 18.54 -4.42
CA GLN A 146 -11.31 17.79 -3.16
C GLN A 146 -9.86 17.44 -2.82
N VAL A 147 -9.03 17.15 -3.83
CA VAL A 147 -7.59 16.86 -3.65
C VAL A 147 -6.81 18.07 -3.16
N ALA A 148 -7.28 19.28 -3.47
CA ALA A 148 -6.64 20.52 -3.01
C ALA A 148 -6.77 20.75 -1.50
N LYS A 149 -7.63 20.02 -0.80
CA LYS A 149 -7.83 20.10 0.65
C LYS A 149 -7.23 18.85 1.29
N ILE A 150 -6.11 19.02 2.02
CA ILE A 150 -5.57 17.95 2.86
C ILE A 150 -6.55 17.78 4.03
N ASP A 151 -7.19 16.61 4.11
CA ASP A 151 -7.97 16.26 5.28
C ASP A 151 -6.99 15.88 6.41
N PRO A 152 -7.07 16.52 7.59
CA PRO A 152 -6.25 16.16 8.73
C PRO A 152 -6.35 14.67 9.13
N SER A 153 -7.45 13.99 8.79
CA SER A 153 -7.63 12.56 9.04
C SER A 153 -6.79 11.67 8.13
N ASP A 154 -6.32 12.20 6.98
CA ASP A 154 -5.52 11.46 6.00
C ASP A 154 -4.04 11.38 6.37
N VAL A 155 -3.64 12.03 7.46
CA VAL A 155 -2.24 12.09 7.86
C VAL A 155 -2.05 11.77 9.35
N ILE A 156 -0.94 11.10 9.65
CA ILE A 156 -0.48 10.81 11.02
C ILE A 156 0.73 11.66 11.31
N SER A 157 0.74 12.41 12.41
CA SER A 157 1.89 13.22 12.79
C SER A 157 3.14 12.38 13.02
N THR A 158 4.29 12.87 12.58
CA THR A 158 5.59 12.26 12.84
C THR A 158 5.99 12.36 14.32
N GLY A 159 5.36 13.23 15.09
CA GLY A 159 5.74 13.55 16.46
C GLY A 159 6.90 14.55 16.56
N PHE A 160 7.33 15.10 15.42
CA PHE A 160 8.32 16.17 15.33
C PHE A 160 7.71 17.34 14.55
N LYS A 161 7.52 18.46 15.23
CA LYS A 161 6.90 19.63 14.63
C LYS A 161 7.62 20.07 13.35
N GLU A 162 8.95 20.07 13.37
CA GLU A 162 9.79 20.49 12.25
C GLU A 162 9.67 19.56 11.04
N LEU A 163 9.43 18.26 11.27
CA LEU A 163 9.15 17.30 10.20
C LEU A 163 7.71 17.45 9.70
N ASP A 164 6.75 17.61 10.60
CA ASP A 164 5.33 17.77 10.21
C ASP A 164 5.12 19.04 9.38
N GLU A 165 5.78 20.16 9.69
CA GLU A 165 5.72 21.38 8.90
C GLU A 165 6.24 21.22 7.46
N LYS A 166 7.03 20.20 7.20
CA LYS A 166 7.69 19.99 5.91
C LYS A 166 7.18 18.75 5.18
N LEU A 167 6.82 17.71 5.91
CA LEU A 167 6.32 16.45 5.36
C LEU A 167 4.80 16.35 5.39
N VAL A 168 4.13 17.24 6.14
CA VAL A 168 2.69 17.17 6.42
C VAL A 168 2.28 15.90 7.18
N GLY A 169 3.21 15.25 7.89
CA GLY A 169 2.98 13.97 8.55
C GLY A 169 3.15 12.75 7.63
N TRP A 170 2.77 11.57 8.12
CA TRP A 170 2.73 10.31 7.37
C TRP A 170 1.36 10.17 6.71
N LYS A 171 1.31 9.94 5.41
CA LYS A 171 0.06 9.73 4.70
C LYS A 171 -0.53 8.36 4.98
N ARG A 172 -1.85 8.28 5.10
CA ARG A 172 -2.54 6.99 5.06
C ARG A 172 -2.55 6.48 3.62
N GLY A 173 -2.40 5.15 3.49
CA GLY A 173 -2.22 4.50 2.20
C GLY A 173 -0.97 4.95 1.45
N GLU A 174 -0.52 4.15 0.53
CA GLU A 174 0.58 4.44 -0.41
C GLU A 174 1.86 5.01 0.22
N GLU A 175 2.14 4.76 1.51
CA GLU A 175 3.31 5.30 2.17
C GLU A 175 4.22 4.23 2.78
N LEU A 176 5.41 4.07 2.17
CA LEU A 176 6.54 3.34 2.73
C LEU A 176 7.66 4.35 3.05
N VAL A 177 7.89 4.57 4.34
CA VAL A 177 8.96 5.44 4.84
C VAL A 177 10.15 4.60 5.27
N ILE A 178 11.32 4.85 4.69
CA ILE A 178 12.55 4.22 5.10
C ILE A 178 13.31 5.16 6.03
N VAL A 179 13.71 4.65 7.19
CA VAL A 179 14.65 5.32 8.09
C VAL A 179 15.97 4.58 8.05
N VAL A 180 16.97 5.17 7.40
CA VAL A 180 18.29 4.57 7.21
C VAL A 180 19.34 5.17 8.13
N GLY A 181 20.12 4.31 8.78
CA GLY A 181 21.22 4.71 9.64
C GLY A 181 22.14 3.56 10.00
N ARG A 182 23.34 3.85 10.48
CA ARG A 182 24.29 2.84 10.96
C ARG A 182 23.80 2.16 12.24
N THR A 183 24.40 1.03 12.57
CA THR A 183 24.22 0.39 13.88
C THR A 183 24.59 1.37 15.00
N GLY A 184 23.80 1.38 16.06
CA GLY A 184 24.05 2.25 17.22
C GLY A 184 23.64 3.73 17.04
N GLN A 185 23.11 4.13 15.89
CA GLN A 185 22.66 5.50 15.64
C GLN A 185 21.29 5.86 16.23
N GLY A 186 20.58 4.89 16.83
CA GLY A 186 19.28 5.13 17.47
C GLY A 186 18.07 4.89 16.59
N LYS A 187 18.15 4.09 15.51
CA LYS A 187 17.01 3.77 14.62
C LYS A 187 15.80 3.25 15.40
N SER A 188 15.99 2.24 16.23
CA SER A 188 14.91 1.65 17.04
C SER A 188 14.27 2.67 17.99
N TRP A 189 15.06 3.58 18.58
CA TRP A 189 14.54 4.70 19.38
C TRP A 189 13.68 5.66 18.56
N MET A 190 14.10 5.93 17.31
CA MET A 190 13.33 6.76 16.38
C MET A 190 12.02 6.08 15.99
N GLY A 191 12.03 4.79 15.64
CA GLY A 191 10.83 4.02 15.37
C GLY A 191 9.84 4.02 16.54
N LEU A 192 10.33 3.84 17.77
CA LEU A 192 9.51 3.95 18.99
C LEU A 192 8.98 5.37 19.22
N LYS A 193 9.74 6.42 18.90
CA LYS A 193 9.29 7.80 18.98
C LYS A 193 8.10 8.05 18.03
N PHE A 194 8.20 7.59 16.79
CA PHE A 194 7.09 7.67 15.83
C PHE A 194 5.86 6.89 16.32
N ALA A 195 6.07 5.63 16.75
CA ALA A 195 5.01 4.77 17.27
C ALA A 195 4.28 5.39 18.46
N MET A 196 5.03 5.88 19.45
CA MET A 196 4.49 6.50 20.66
C MET A 196 3.72 7.78 20.34
N SER A 197 4.26 8.61 19.45
CA SER A 197 3.63 9.88 19.03
C SER A 197 2.30 9.63 18.31
N ALA A 198 2.22 8.60 17.49
CA ALA A 198 0.99 8.19 16.82
C ALA A 198 -0.02 7.61 17.82
N ALA A 199 0.42 6.71 18.70
CA ALA A 199 -0.47 6.08 19.70
C ALA A 199 -1.09 7.10 20.66
N ILE A 200 -0.35 8.13 21.09
CA ILE A 200 -0.88 9.23 21.92
C ILE A 200 -2.00 10.00 21.21
N LYS A 201 -2.00 10.03 19.89
CA LYS A 201 -3.04 10.66 19.05
C LYS A 201 -4.20 9.72 18.74
N GLY A 202 -4.22 8.52 19.33
CA GLY A 202 -5.30 7.55 19.16
C GLY A 202 -5.08 6.53 18.04
N GLU A 203 -3.91 6.54 17.41
CA GLU A 203 -3.60 5.55 16.37
C GLU A 203 -3.38 4.17 16.95
N ARG A 204 -3.73 3.14 16.19
CA ARG A 204 -3.51 1.74 16.53
C ARG A 204 -2.20 1.28 15.87
N VAL A 205 -1.14 1.27 16.66
CA VAL A 205 0.22 1.06 16.13
C VAL A 205 0.67 -0.38 16.29
N GLY A 206 1.18 -0.97 15.21
CA GLY A 206 1.90 -2.24 15.21
C GLY A 206 3.41 -2.03 15.18
N ILE A 207 4.16 -2.85 15.90
CA ILE A 207 5.62 -2.89 15.84
C ILE A 207 6.06 -4.33 15.64
N TYR A 208 6.70 -4.62 14.50
CA TYR A 208 7.52 -5.81 14.39
C TYR A 208 8.95 -5.50 14.84
N SER A 209 9.49 -6.29 15.76
CA SER A 209 10.88 -6.19 16.17
C SER A 209 11.60 -7.54 16.09
N GLY A 210 12.59 -7.61 15.20
CA GLY A 210 13.48 -8.75 15.10
C GLY A 210 14.65 -8.74 16.08
N GLU A 211 14.98 -7.57 16.66
CA GLU A 211 16.12 -7.42 17.57
C GLU A 211 15.73 -7.49 19.06
N MET A 212 14.60 -6.93 19.42
CA MET A 212 14.22 -6.72 20.81
C MET A 212 13.08 -7.65 21.25
N SER A 213 13.15 -8.10 22.50
CA SER A 213 12.05 -8.80 23.14
C SER A 213 10.92 -7.83 23.52
N THR A 214 9.73 -8.36 23.75
CA THR A 214 8.56 -7.60 24.24
C THR A 214 8.90 -6.82 25.52
N GLN A 215 9.62 -7.43 26.47
CA GLN A 215 10.05 -6.77 27.69
C GLN A 215 10.94 -5.54 27.44
N GLN A 216 11.95 -5.66 26.56
CA GLN A 216 12.82 -4.54 26.20
C GLN A 216 12.05 -3.41 25.51
N LEU A 217 11.06 -3.74 24.69
CA LEU A 217 10.18 -2.75 24.06
C LEU A 217 9.32 -2.04 25.10
N GLN A 218 8.75 -2.77 26.09
CA GLN A 218 7.98 -2.19 27.19
C GLN A 218 8.82 -1.22 28.03
N GLU A 219 10.04 -1.60 28.38
CA GLU A 219 10.96 -0.74 29.11
C GLU A 219 11.24 0.57 28.35
N ARG A 220 11.47 0.49 27.01
CA ARG A 220 11.71 1.66 26.18
C ARG A 220 10.46 2.53 25.99
N ILE A 221 9.28 1.93 25.90
CA ILE A 221 8.00 2.68 25.85
C ILE A 221 7.78 3.46 27.14
N LEU A 222 8.08 2.86 28.30
CA LEU A 222 8.03 3.57 29.57
C LEU A 222 9.04 4.72 29.66
N CYS A 223 10.24 4.55 29.09
CA CYS A 223 11.21 5.65 28.97
C CYS A 223 10.64 6.79 28.10
N CYS A 224 10.01 6.46 26.96
CA CYS A 224 9.36 7.46 26.11
C CYS A 224 8.24 8.22 26.82
N ALA A 225 7.40 7.52 27.59
CA ALA A 225 6.31 8.11 28.36
C ALA A 225 6.85 9.01 29.49
N LYS A 226 7.81 8.51 30.27
CA LYS A 226 8.43 9.23 31.37
C LYS A 226 8.95 10.60 30.94
N GLN A 227 9.66 10.63 29.84
CA GLN A 227 10.37 11.80 29.40
C GLN A 227 9.52 12.95 28.92
N ASN A 228 8.48 12.63 28.18
CA ASN A 228 7.66 13.65 27.54
C ASN A 228 6.54 14.17 28.44
N TYR A 229 6.20 13.41 29.50
CA TYR A 229 4.97 13.65 30.23
C TYR A 229 5.04 13.45 31.76
N THR A 230 6.09 12.82 32.29
CA THR A 230 6.15 12.45 33.70
C THR A 230 7.61 12.43 34.23
N ASP A 231 7.78 12.58 35.55
CA ASP A 231 9.07 12.56 36.22
C ASP A 231 9.41 11.22 36.88
N SER A 232 8.41 10.33 37.08
CA SER A 232 8.61 9.03 37.73
C SER A 232 8.17 7.86 36.84
N GLN A 233 8.61 6.65 37.21
CA GLN A 233 8.21 5.44 36.49
C GLN A 233 6.74 5.10 36.72
N GLU A 234 6.23 5.33 37.95
CA GLU A 234 4.84 5.14 38.31
C GLU A 234 3.93 6.06 37.49
N GLN A 235 4.31 7.32 37.35
CA GLN A 235 3.59 8.29 36.55
C GLN A 235 3.62 7.91 35.07
N ALA A 236 4.77 7.41 34.55
CA ALA A 236 4.87 6.93 33.18
C ALA A 236 3.92 5.75 32.91
N LEU A 237 3.84 4.82 33.87
CA LEU A 237 2.92 3.69 33.78
C LEU A 237 1.47 4.16 33.81
N GLN A 238 1.16 5.10 34.72
CA GLN A 238 -0.18 5.69 34.82
C GLN A 238 -0.55 6.42 33.54
N PHE A 239 0.37 7.20 32.97
CA PHE A 239 0.18 7.88 31.69
C PHE A 239 -0.20 6.91 30.56
N VAL A 240 0.52 5.78 30.43
CA VAL A 240 0.23 4.74 29.41
C VAL A 240 -1.18 4.17 29.59
N LYS A 241 -1.61 3.96 30.84
CA LYS A 241 -2.95 3.46 31.17
C LYS A 241 -4.05 4.50 30.89
N ASP A 242 -3.86 5.74 31.34
CA ASP A 242 -4.86 6.81 31.23
C ASP A 242 -5.13 7.21 29.78
N HIS A 243 -4.10 7.16 28.92
CA HIS A 243 -4.24 7.46 27.50
C HIS A 243 -4.69 6.28 26.65
N ASN A 244 -4.93 5.11 27.28
CA ASN A 244 -5.35 3.88 26.58
C ASN A 244 -4.56 3.61 25.31
N LEU A 245 -3.22 3.74 25.41
CA LEU A 245 -2.33 3.64 24.24
C LEU A 245 -2.45 2.26 23.61
N PHE A 246 -2.69 2.23 22.32
CA PHE A 246 -2.80 0.99 21.56
C PHE A 246 -1.51 0.74 20.79
N ILE A 247 -0.62 -0.06 21.34
CA ILE A 247 0.60 -0.55 20.67
C ILE A 247 0.61 -2.07 20.76
N ARG A 248 0.70 -2.74 19.61
CA ARG A 248 0.87 -4.20 19.52
C ARG A 248 2.27 -4.51 19.00
N VAL A 249 2.88 -5.52 19.58
CA VAL A 249 4.23 -5.94 19.20
C VAL A 249 4.22 -7.39 18.73
N LEU A 250 4.96 -7.64 17.68
CA LEU A 250 5.30 -8.97 17.18
C LEU A 250 6.80 -9.09 17.23
N THR A 251 7.34 -10.07 17.93
CA THR A 251 8.79 -10.24 18.06
C THR A 251 9.25 -11.61 17.59
N GLN A 252 10.50 -11.71 17.18
CA GLN A 252 11.11 -12.96 16.80
C GLN A 252 11.08 -13.99 17.95
N LYS A 253 11.09 -13.51 19.21
CA LYS A 253 11.06 -14.38 20.37
C LYS A 253 9.70 -15.10 20.53
N GLU A 254 8.59 -14.38 20.34
CA GLU A 254 7.25 -14.98 20.43
C GLU A 254 7.00 -15.93 19.24
N LEU A 255 7.42 -15.55 18.03
CA LEU A 255 7.30 -16.41 16.85
C LEU A 255 8.26 -17.60 16.87
N ARG A 256 9.37 -17.54 17.63
CA ARG A 256 10.48 -18.50 17.63
C ARG A 256 11.17 -18.64 16.24
N ARG A 257 10.93 -17.70 15.35
CA ARG A 257 11.50 -17.56 14.02
C ARG A 257 11.44 -16.11 13.58
N ARG A 258 12.06 -15.76 12.48
CA ARG A 258 11.83 -14.45 11.84
C ARG A 258 10.40 -14.39 11.33
N ALA A 259 9.79 -13.20 11.40
CA ALA A 259 8.52 -12.97 10.73
C ALA A 259 8.76 -12.83 9.22
N ASN A 260 7.83 -13.33 8.44
CA ASN A 260 7.63 -12.92 7.06
C ASN A 260 6.54 -11.84 6.98
N VAL A 261 6.25 -11.35 5.78
CA VAL A 261 5.26 -10.28 5.61
C VAL A 261 3.84 -10.76 5.91
N ASP A 262 3.53 -12.04 5.73
CA ASP A 262 2.19 -12.60 6.05
C ASP A 262 1.92 -12.59 7.57
N ASP A 263 2.93 -12.85 8.41
CA ASP A 263 2.81 -12.73 9.88
C ASP A 263 2.50 -11.29 10.30
N ILE A 264 3.12 -10.33 9.61
CA ILE A 264 2.90 -8.89 9.84
C ILE A 264 1.50 -8.50 9.37
N GLU A 265 1.06 -9.02 8.24
CA GLU A 265 -0.28 -8.80 7.71
C GLU A 265 -1.36 -9.35 8.66
N GLU A 266 -1.16 -10.55 9.21
CA GLU A 266 -2.07 -11.11 10.20
C GLU A 266 -2.22 -10.18 11.43
N MET A 267 -1.11 -9.61 11.92
CA MET A 267 -1.15 -8.63 13.01
C MET A 267 -1.95 -7.37 12.63
N ILE A 268 -1.77 -6.85 11.38
CA ILE A 268 -2.53 -5.69 10.88
C ILE A 268 -4.03 -5.97 10.93
N ILE A 269 -4.45 -7.12 10.41
CA ILE A 269 -5.87 -7.51 10.32
C ILE A 269 -6.46 -7.72 11.71
N ARG A 270 -5.82 -8.58 12.52
CA ARG A 270 -6.30 -8.98 13.86
C ARG A 270 -6.44 -7.78 14.77
N ASP A 271 -5.44 -6.90 14.76
CA ASP A 271 -5.38 -5.78 15.69
C ASP A 271 -5.92 -4.46 15.06
N LYS A 272 -6.41 -4.49 13.82
CA LYS A 272 -6.96 -3.34 13.06
C LYS A 272 -6.00 -2.14 13.15
N LEU A 273 -4.77 -2.36 12.76
CA LEU A 273 -3.72 -1.34 12.87
C LEU A 273 -3.94 -0.20 11.88
N THR A 274 -3.51 0.99 12.26
CA THR A 274 -3.54 2.21 11.45
C THR A 274 -2.15 2.75 11.13
N MET A 275 -1.10 2.18 11.74
CA MET A 275 0.30 2.47 11.47
C MET A 275 1.16 1.26 11.80
N LEU A 276 2.22 1.03 11.01
CA LEU A 276 3.16 -0.06 11.21
C LEU A 276 4.61 0.45 11.30
N VAL A 277 5.37 -0.10 12.23
CA VAL A 277 6.83 0.09 12.34
C VAL A 277 7.50 -1.28 12.22
N VAL A 278 8.49 -1.41 11.34
CA VAL A 278 9.26 -2.64 11.10
C VAL A 278 10.72 -2.42 11.48
N ASP A 279 11.19 -3.06 12.55
CA ASP A 279 12.56 -2.95 13.09
C ASP A 279 13.23 -4.33 13.11
N GLN A 280 14.01 -4.68 12.09
CA GLN A 280 14.45 -3.97 10.89
C GLN A 280 14.32 -4.89 9.65
N LEU A 281 14.49 -4.30 8.45
CA LEU A 281 14.37 -5.02 7.15
C LEU A 281 15.14 -6.34 7.11
N SER A 282 16.41 -6.35 7.56
CA SER A 282 17.28 -7.54 7.50
C SER A 282 16.85 -8.69 8.41
N LEU A 283 15.84 -8.48 9.25
CA LEU A 283 15.28 -9.46 10.17
C LEU A 283 13.86 -9.90 9.78
N VAL A 284 13.37 -9.45 8.64
CA VAL A 284 12.17 -9.98 7.99
C VAL A 284 12.59 -11.06 7.01
N GLU A 285 11.83 -12.16 6.95
CA GLU A 285 12.07 -13.27 6.02
C GLU A 285 11.29 -13.05 4.72
N ASP A 286 11.98 -13.24 3.58
CA ASP A 286 11.32 -13.25 2.27
C ASP A 286 10.65 -14.60 2.05
N LYS A 287 9.31 -14.62 1.98
CA LYS A 287 8.54 -15.83 1.70
C LYS A 287 8.81 -16.44 0.32
N ASN A 288 9.30 -15.64 -0.60
CA ASN A 288 9.64 -16.05 -1.97
C ASN A 288 11.13 -16.39 -2.13
N TYR A 289 11.86 -16.50 -1.01
CA TYR A 289 13.28 -16.79 -1.04
C TYR A 289 13.59 -18.11 -1.79
N ARG A 290 14.54 -18.02 -2.72
CA ARG A 290 15.10 -19.20 -3.38
C ARG A 290 16.59 -19.27 -3.08
N PRO A 291 17.13 -20.45 -2.69
CA PRO A 291 18.56 -20.62 -2.48
C PRO A 291 19.36 -20.14 -3.70
N GLY A 292 20.37 -19.27 -3.46
CA GLY A 292 21.19 -18.68 -4.52
C GLY A 292 20.76 -17.28 -4.97
N ASN A 293 19.59 -16.78 -4.59
CA ASN A 293 19.22 -15.41 -4.89
C ASN A 293 20.07 -14.42 -4.07
N PRO A 294 20.63 -13.37 -4.71
CA PRO A 294 21.30 -12.30 -3.98
C PRO A 294 20.36 -11.64 -2.95
N ILE A 295 20.91 -11.30 -1.79
CA ILE A 295 20.16 -10.70 -0.66
C ILE A 295 19.42 -9.42 -1.05
N ARG A 296 19.93 -8.69 -2.03
CA ARG A 296 19.28 -7.48 -2.58
C ARG A 296 17.88 -7.75 -3.15
N PHE A 297 17.66 -8.93 -3.77
CA PHE A 297 16.33 -9.31 -4.28
C PHE A 297 15.37 -9.61 -3.13
N GLN A 298 15.86 -10.26 -2.06
CA GLN A 298 15.04 -10.51 -0.87
C GLN A 298 14.55 -9.20 -0.24
N TYR A 299 15.45 -8.23 -0.07
CA TYR A 299 15.08 -6.93 0.48
C TYR A 299 14.16 -6.12 -0.43
N GLY A 300 14.36 -6.26 -1.76
CA GLY A 300 13.45 -5.70 -2.75
C GLY A 300 12.03 -6.26 -2.61
N ASN A 301 11.89 -7.60 -2.58
CA ASN A 301 10.60 -8.29 -2.43
C ASN A 301 9.91 -7.89 -1.11
N ILE A 302 10.63 -7.94 0.02
CA ILE A 302 10.07 -7.56 1.33
C ILE A 302 9.57 -6.12 1.31
N SER A 303 10.34 -5.19 0.73
CA SER A 303 9.95 -3.78 0.68
C SER A 303 8.75 -3.54 -0.24
N ASP A 304 8.62 -4.29 -1.34
CA ASP A 304 7.48 -4.24 -2.24
C ASP A 304 6.22 -4.80 -1.57
N ASP A 305 6.34 -5.95 -0.91
CA ASP A 305 5.26 -6.54 -0.12
C ASP A 305 4.79 -5.58 1.00
N LEU A 306 5.70 -4.95 1.74
CA LEU A 306 5.36 -3.96 2.77
C LEU A 306 4.70 -2.70 2.20
N TYR A 307 5.13 -2.23 1.02
CA TYR A 307 4.47 -1.14 0.33
C TYR A 307 3.04 -1.55 -0.11
N SER A 308 2.89 -2.78 -0.59
CA SER A 308 1.56 -3.32 -0.93
C SER A 308 0.62 -3.38 0.27
N LEU A 309 1.13 -3.72 1.47
CA LEU A 309 0.34 -3.65 2.70
C LEU A 309 -0.11 -2.22 3.03
N SER A 310 0.74 -1.21 2.77
CA SER A 310 0.37 0.18 3.02
C SER A 310 -0.83 0.62 2.18
N ILE A 311 -0.87 0.20 0.92
CA ILE A 311 -1.99 0.46 0.00
C ILE A 311 -3.23 -0.34 0.43
N LYS A 312 -3.05 -1.64 0.70
CA LYS A 312 -4.16 -2.57 0.99
C LYS A 312 -4.93 -2.21 2.25
N TYR A 313 -4.23 -1.73 3.27
CA TYR A 313 -4.80 -1.46 4.60
C TYR A 313 -4.85 0.03 4.95
N ASP A 314 -4.55 0.90 4.01
CA ASP A 314 -4.61 2.37 4.18
C ASP A 314 -3.83 2.88 5.39
N LEU A 315 -2.59 2.38 5.56
CA LEU A 315 -1.74 2.72 6.69
C LEU A 315 -0.29 3.04 6.26
N PRO A 316 0.41 4.00 6.90
CA PRO A 316 1.83 4.20 6.67
C PRO A 316 2.67 3.09 7.30
N VAL A 317 3.69 2.65 6.56
CA VAL A 317 4.70 1.69 7.02
C VAL A 317 6.03 2.39 7.20
N ILE A 318 6.59 2.35 8.41
CA ILE A 318 7.91 2.87 8.74
C ILE A 318 8.88 1.70 8.82
N LEU A 319 9.80 1.61 7.86
CA LEU A 319 10.78 0.53 7.75
C LEU A 319 12.16 1.02 8.16
N LEU A 320 12.74 0.43 9.22
CA LEU A 320 14.09 0.73 9.66
C LEU A 320 15.09 -0.12 8.87
N VAL A 321 16.10 0.55 8.32
CA VAL A 321 17.09 -0.07 7.44
C VAL A 321 18.50 0.27 7.89
N GLN A 322 19.38 -0.72 7.91
CA GLN A 322 20.78 -0.52 8.22
C GLN A 322 21.54 -0.07 6.96
N SER A 323 22.39 0.94 7.09
CA SER A 323 23.25 1.40 5.99
C SER A 323 24.49 0.51 5.81
N ASN A 324 24.96 0.39 4.56
CA ASN A 324 26.19 -0.31 4.21
C ASN A 324 27.44 0.36 4.80
N ARG A 325 28.51 -0.44 4.97
CA ARG A 325 29.81 0.05 5.45
C ARG A 325 30.65 0.68 4.34
N GLN A 326 30.40 0.39 3.07
CA GLN A 326 31.22 0.81 1.94
C GLN A 326 30.85 2.23 1.48
N GLY A 327 31.87 3.09 1.31
CA GLY A 327 31.76 4.39 0.64
C GLY A 327 31.38 5.60 1.50
N ILE A 328 31.13 5.43 2.82
CA ILE A 328 30.72 6.55 3.66
C ILE A 328 31.94 7.28 4.20
N ASN A 329 32.20 8.49 3.68
CA ASN A 329 33.04 9.45 4.40
C ASN A 329 32.49 9.63 5.81
N ALA A 330 33.30 9.44 6.83
CA ALA A 330 32.87 9.43 8.24
C ALA A 330 32.12 10.71 8.69
N GLN A 331 32.03 11.71 7.83
CA GLN A 331 31.50 13.04 8.14
C GLN A 331 30.04 13.31 7.69
N ASN A 332 29.43 12.46 6.84
CA ASN A 332 28.08 12.71 6.31
C ASN A 332 27.06 11.66 6.76
N ALA A 333 25.78 12.06 6.83
CA ALA A 333 24.68 11.12 6.97
C ALA A 333 24.60 10.21 5.73
N PRO A 334 24.12 8.93 5.84
CA PRO A 334 23.96 8.05 4.70
C PRO A 334 23.17 8.69 3.55
N GLU A 335 23.63 8.49 2.30
CA GLU A 335 22.91 8.88 1.08
C GLU A 335 22.11 7.67 0.53
N LEU A 336 21.31 7.85 -0.54
CA LEU A 336 20.53 6.77 -1.14
C LEU A 336 21.37 5.55 -1.53
N GLU A 337 22.56 5.77 -2.06
CA GLU A 337 23.54 4.76 -2.44
C GLU A 337 24.04 3.90 -1.26
N ASN A 338 23.85 4.37 -0.04
CA ASN A 338 24.29 3.71 1.17
C ASN A 338 23.17 2.89 1.85
N ILE A 339 21.97 2.81 1.25
CA ILE A 339 20.93 1.90 1.73
C ILE A 339 21.43 0.47 1.51
N ALA A 340 21.42 -0.34 2.56
CA ALA A 340 22.00 -1.67 2.55
C ALA A 340 21.45 -2.49 1.36
N GLU A 341 22.34 -2.79 0.43
CA GLU A 341 22.23 -3.80 -0.64
C GLU A 341 21.10 -3.68 -1.66
N SER A 342 20.29 -2.59 -1.69
CA SER A 342 19.21 -2.57 -2.67
C SER A 342 18.76 -1.18 -3.10
N ASP A 343 19.04 -0.84 -4.36
CA ASP A 343 18.36 0.25 -5.08
C ASP A 343 16.83 0.02 -5.10
N ALA A 344 16.39 -1.25 -5.12
CA ALA A 344 14.99 -1.64 -5.13
C ALA A 344 14.26 -1.18 -3.86
N VAL A 345 14.88 -1.30 -2.67
CA VAL A 345 14.33 -0.79 -1.40
C VAL A 345 14.12 0.72 -1.47
N ALA A 346 15.12 1.44 -2.02
CA ALA A 346 15.01 2.89 -2.20
C ALA A 346 13.96 3.27 -3.26
N GLN A 347 13.76 2.45 -4.30
CA GLN A 347 12.76 2.69 -5.34
C GLN A 347 11.33 2.56 -4.80
N ASN A 348 11.04 1.53 -4.02
CA ASN A 348 9.72 1.28 -3.42
C ASN A 348 9.36 2.35 -2.38
N ALA A 349 10.35 2.93 -1.69
CA ALA A 349 10.10 3.96 -0.70
C ALA A 349 9.43 5.21 -1.29
N THR A 350 8.44 5.73 -0.60
CA THR A 350 7.85 7.04 -0.89
C THR A 350 8.68 8.15 -0.28
N ARG A 351 9.25 7.89 0.91
CA ARG A 351 10.17 8.78 1.60
C ARG A 351 11.37 8.01 2.15
N VAL A 352 12.53 8.66 2.15
CA VAL A 352 13.75 8.14 2.79
C VAL A 352 14.33 9.20 3.70
N ILE A 353 14.47 8.85 4.98
CA ILE A 353 15.06 9.67 6.02
C ILE A 353 16.39 9.04 6.43
N SER A 354 17.46 9.73 6.16
CA SER A 354 18.79 9.35 6.62
C SER A 354 19.06 9.95 8.00
N MET A 355 19.60 9.12 8.90
CA MET A 355 19.91 9.55 10.25
C MET A 355 21.37 9.29 10.64
N ARG A 356 21.94 10.25 11.36
CA ARG A 356 23.28 10.17 11.94
C ARG A 356 23.30 10.83 13.31
N ASN A 357 23.83 10.13 14.30
CA ASN A 357 24.07 10.66 15.62
C ASN A 357 25.58 10.80 15.85
N GLU A 358 26.01 12.00 16.23
CA GLU A 358 27.37 12.30 16.64
C GLU A 358 27.33 13.08 17.95
N ASN A 359 27.94 12.50 18.99
CA ASN A 359 28.07 13.15 20.29
C ASN A 359 26.75 13.71 20.85
N GLY A 360 25.65 12.98 20.69
CA GLY A 360 24.32 13.39 21.16
C GLY A 360 23.58 14.37 20.21
N ILE A 361 24.18 14.69 19.06
CA ILE A 361 23.51 15.49 18.02
C ILE A 361 23.04 14.55 16.92
N LEU A 362 21.74 14.40 16.81
CA LEU A 362 21.08 13.65 15.75
C LEU A 362 20.80 14.57 14.56
N THR A 363 21.32 14.21 13.41
CA THR A 363 20.99 14.83 12.12
C THR A 363 20.05 13.93 11.37
N LEU A 364 18.87 14.44 11.01
CA LEU A 364 17.92 13.82 10.09
C LEU A 364 18.00 14.55 8.75
N LYS A 365 18.22 13.80 7.66
CA LYS A 365 18.21 14.31 6.29
C LYS A 365 17.15 13.58 5.48
N ILE A 366 16.21 14.30 4.86
CA ILE A 366 15.24 13.72 3.94
C ILE A 366 15.89 13.65 2.57
N ILE A 367 16.27 12.46 2.13
CA ILE A 367 17.00 12.23 0.89
C ILE A 367 16.08 11.80 -0.26
N LYS A 368 14.83 11.39 0.03
CA LYS A 368 13.77 11.14 -0.94
C LYS A 368 12.42 11.58 -0.37
N ASN A 369 11.61 12.26 -1.18
CA ASN A 369 10.24 12.61 -0.84
C ASN A 369 9.40 12.70 -2.10
N ARG A 370 8.50 11.72 -2.32
CA ARG A 370 7.59 11.72 -3.49
C ARG A 370 6.53 12.84 -3.43
N TYR A 371 6.25 13.37 -2.24
CA TYR A 371 5.17 14.33 -2.01
C TYR A 371 5.65 15.78 -1.88
N GLY A 372 6.92 16.04 -2.09
CA GLY A 372 7.46 17.39 -1.96
C GLY A 372 8.97 17.47 -2.10
N SER A 373 9.57 18.54 -1.56
CA SER A 373 11.02 18.74 -1.66
C SER A 373 11.79 17.73 -0.82
N SER A 374 12.90 17.27 -1.35
CA SER A 374 13.99 16.56 -0.65
C SER A 374 15.04 17.54 -0.13
N ASP A 375 16.14 17.02 0.42
CA ASP A 375 17.27 17.77 0.97
C ASP A 375 16.98 18.63 2.20
N LEU A 376 15.94 18.27 2.92
CA LEU A 376 15.69 18.83 4.22
C LEU A 376 16.65 18.24 5.25
N VAL A 377 17.32 19.09 6.00
CA VAL A 377 18.13 18.71 7.15
C VAL A 377 17.55 19.31 8.41
N GLN A 378 17.37 18.47 9.43
CA GLN A 378 16.95 18.89 10.77
C GLN A 378 17.86 18.25 11.80
N LYS A 379 18.30 19.03 12.79
CA LYS A 379 19.17 18.58 13.87
C LYS A 379 18.46 18.62 15.21
N TYR A 380 18.78 17.65 16.07
CA TYR A 380 18.25 17.54 17.43
C TYR A 380 19.37 17.21 18.40
N GLU A 381 19.38 17.85 19.57
CA GLU A 381 20.07 17.29 20.75
C GLU A 381 19.25 16.09 21.20
N VAL A 382 19.86 14.91 21.35
CA VAL A 382 19.17 13.69 21.75
C VAL A 382 19.74 13.10 23.02
N ASP A 383 18.83 12.66 23.87
CA ASP A 383 19.11 11.79 25.00
C ASP A 383 18.30 10.52 24.87
N TYR A 384 18.92 9.43 24.45
CA TYR A 384 18.25 8.14 24.29
C TYR A 384 17.88 7.48 25.61
N GLY A 385 18.53 7.86 26.75
CA GLY A 385 18.17 7.34 28.08
C GLY A 385 16.74 7.68 28.49
N ILE A 386 16.24 8.78 27.94
CA ILE A 386 14.89 9.26 28.13
C ILE A 386 14.15 9.54 26.82
N ASN A 387 14.66 9.11 25.67
CA ASN A 387 14.15 9.31 24.32
C ASN A 387 13.75 10.76 24.00
N LYS A 388 14.57 11.74 24.39
CA LYS A 388 14.32 13.19 24.22
C LYS A 388 15.02 13.75 23.00
N TYR A 389 14.28 14.55 22.27
CA TYR A 389 14.71 15.22 21.06
C TYR A 389 14.41 16.70 21.18
N LYS A 390 15.44 17.52 21.33
CA LYS A 390 15.33 18.97 21.39
C LYS A 390 15.81 19.57 20.07
N PRO A 391 14.96 20.24 19.29
CA PRO A 391 15.36 20.77 18.00
C PRO A 391 16.43 21.84 18.13
N ILE A 392 17.46 21.71 17.32
CA ILE A 392 18.50 22.76 17.16
C ILE A 392 18.01 23.66 16.03
N ARG A 393 17.69 24.89 16.36
CA ARG A 393 17.38 25.91 15.36
C ARG A 393 18.70 26.40 14.78
N GLU A 394 18.97 26.13 13.51
CA GLU A 394 20.03 26.81 12.80
C GLU A 394 19.64 28.29 12.74
N VAL A 395 20.45 29.15 13.36
CA VAL A 395 20.40 30.57 13.11
C VAL A 395 20.70 30.72 11.62
N ARG A 396 19.68 31.11 10.84
CA ARG A 396 19.84 31.35 9.40
C ARG A 396 20.99 32.32 9.25
N SER A 397 22.15 31.86 8.82
CA SER A 397 23.25 32.74 8.51
C SER A 397 22.76 33.65 7.38
N GLU A 398 23.08 34.93 7.50
CA GLU A 398 22.74 36.02 6.53
C GLU A 398 23.14 35.69 5.08
N ILE A 399 23.92 34.63 4.87
CA ILE A 399 24.38 34.12 3.57
C ILE A 399 23.19 33.66 2.67
N SER A 400 22.09 33.19 3.26
CA SER A 400 20.91 32.79 2.44
C SER A 400 20.09 33.99 1.93
N SER A 401 20.13 35.10 2.66
CA SER A 401 19.51 36.37 2.24
C SER A 401 20.30 37.04 1.13
N ILE A 402 21.61 36.95 1.18
CA ILE A 402 22.52 37.47 0.13
C ILE A 402 22.41 36.65 -1.17
N LYS A 403 22.30 35.33 -1.10
CA LYS A 403 22.07 34.48 -2.29
C LYS A 403 20.69 34.72 -2.91
N LYS A 404 19.63 34.91 -2.12
CA LYS A 404 18.29 35.28 -2.62
C LYS A 404 18.26 36.70 -3.21
N ALA A 405 18.96 37.64 -2.63
CA ALA A 405 19.08 39.01 -3.15
C ALA A 405 19.87 39.02 -4.47
N LYS A 406 20.97 38.28 -4.59
CA LYS A 406 21.71 38.12 -5.86
C LYS A 406 20.91 37.41 -6.93
N ALA A 407 20.18 36.35 -6.58
CA ALA A 407 19.32 35.65 -7.56
C ALA A 407 18.17 36.55 -8.05
N ARG A 408 17.57 37.39 -7.19
CA ARG A 408 16.58 38.41 -7.63
C ARG A 408 17.19 39.48 -8.52
N GLN A 409 18.43 39.88 -8.31
CA GLN A 409 19.14 40.86 -9.13
C GLN A 409 19.51 40.29 -10.51
N ILE A 410 19.81 38.99 -10.62
CA ILE A 410 20.19 38.33 -11.87
C ILE A 410 18.98 37.91 -12.70
N PHE A 411 17.86 37.54 -12.09
CA PHE A 411 16.66 37.02 -12.76
C PHE A 411 15.42 37.90 -12.65
N GLY A 412 15.55 39.10 -12.09
CA GLY A 412 14.45 40.05 -11.83
C GLY A 412 14.10 40.99 -12.98
N GLY A 413 14.54 40.70 -14.20
CA GLY A 413 14.25 41.53 -15.39
C GLY A 413 13.60 40.69 -16.50
N GLY A 414 12.32 40.40 -16.37
CA GLY A 414 11.59 39.72 -17.44
C GLY A 414 10.27 39.15 -16.94
N GLY A 415 9.22 39.95 -16.97
CA GLY A 415 7.85 39.48 -16.76
C GLY A 415 7.46 38.52 -17.86
N MET A 416 7.10 37.29 -17.51
CA MET A 416 6.21 36.45 -18.27
C MET A 416 5.17 35.89 -17.32
N THR A 417 3.95 36.38 -17.45
CA THR A 417 2.70 35.78 -16.97
C THR A 417 2.42 34.52 -17.77
N PHE A 418 2.27 33.41 -17.10
CA PHE A 418 1.46 32.28 -17.54
C PHE A 418 0.36 32.09 -16.53
#